data_22321d560f05c61e2dd3436a0a36e019
#
_entry.id   22321d560f05c61e2dd3436a0a36e019
#
_cell.length_a   1.000
_cell.length_b   1.000
_cell.length_c   1.000
_cell.angle_alpha   90.00
_cell.angle_beta   90.00
_cell.angle_gamma   90.00
#
_symmetry.space_group_name_H-M   'P 1'
#
loop_
_entity.id
_entity.type
_entity.pdbx_description
1 polymer ?
#
loop_
_entity_poly.entity_id
_entity_poly.type
_entity_poly.pdbx_seq_one_letter_code
_entity_poly.pdbx_strand_id
1 'polypeptide(L)'
;WIYWRKRGQRGFVPGPENFGATDERRSALYGLIPAILGVHVAVPLLVGGVQGQLFSPNNQLSGIWMYALGLAQTGIALAIFYGALTRVASVALGVLWVFGIFLVGLEPMLDSAMYLGFAAFFFLAGRGPISIDRLIVPPLEPPARLMKKAIPALRAGLGLSLIFVAFTEKFANIPLASDFLGRYPLNFTPALGMPMSNETFILCAGAVELLVGLWILLGIFPREIILIAWIPINLTLTIFNWTELIGHLPIYGTLAVLLVWSPERENLVLWLKGLREGPLAIEEQNSPEPDEK
;
A
#
# COMPACT_ATOMS: atom_id res chain seq x y z
N TRP A 1 0.34 -20.83 8.76
CA TRP A 1 1.70 -20.36 8.95
C TRP A 1 2.74 -21.50 8.96
N ILE A 2 2.56 -22.55 9.78
CA ILE A 2 3.46 -23.72 9.83
C ILE A 2 3.58 -24.41 8.46
N TYR A 3 2.47 -24.63 7.76
CA TYR A 3 2.46 -25.21 6.42
C TYR A 3 3.20 -24.34 5.40
N TRP A 4 2.99 -23.04 5.42
CA TRP A 4 3.69 -22.05 4.60
C TRP A 4 5.20 -22.08 4.82
N ARG A 5 5.64 -22.10 6.08
CA ARG A 5 7.06 -22.21 6.43
C ARG A 5 7.68 -23.53 5.97
N LYS A 6 6.96 -24.66 6.12
CA LYS A 6 7.44 -25.97 5.65
C LYS A 6 7.62 -26.03 4.14
N ARG A 7 6.87 -25.27 3.37
CA ARG A 7 7.03 -25.14 1.91
C ARG A 7 8.14 -24.17 1.49
N GLY A 8 8.99 -23.73 2.40
CA GLY A 8 10.03 -22.75 2.07
C GLY A 8 9.48 -21.39 1.66
N GLN A 9 8.28 -21.02 2.16
CA GLN A 9 7.56 -19.77 1.86
C GLN A 9 7.14 -19.64 0.37
N ARG A 10 7.01 -20.74 -0.33
CA ARG A 10 6.55 -20.78 -1.72
C ARG A 10 5.03 -20.84 -1.80
N GLY A 11 4.44 -19.95 -2.59
CA GLY A 11 3.02 -19.93 -2.93
C GLY A 11 2.64 -20.98 -3.97
N PHE A 12 1.37 -20.98 -4.35
CA PHE A 12 0.83 -21.75 -5.48
C PHE A 12 0.93 -20.95 -6.78
N VAL A 13 0.83 -19.61 -6.68
CA VAL A 13 0.96 -18.71 -7.83
C VAL A 13 2.45 -18.56 -8.17
N PRO A 14 2.86 -18.86 -9.42
CA PRO A 14 4.25 -18.79 -9.82
C PRO A 14 4.78 -17.35 -9.76
N GLY A 15 6.07 -17.21 -9.47
CA GLY A 15 6.75 -15.93 -9.46
C GLY A 15 7.27 -15.49 -10.81
N PRO A 16 7.77 -14.25 -10.93
CA PRO A 16 8.32 -13.71 -12.18
C PRO A 16 9.43 -14.57 -12.78
N GLU A 17 10.21 -15.24 -11.93
CA GLU A 17 11.28 -16.16 -12.32
C GLU A 17 10.76 -17.34 -13.15
N ASN A 18 9.56 -17.81 -12.89
CA ASN A 18 8.95 -18.90 -13.65
C ASN A 18 8.49 -18.48 -15.05
N PHE A 19 8.45 -17.17 -15.32
CA PHE A 19 8.14 -16.56 -16.61
C PHE A 19 9.39 -16.01 -17.32
N GLY A 20 10.58 -16.41 -16.85
CA GLY A 20 11.85 -16.03 -17.49
C GLY A 20 12.39 -14.65 -17.10
N ALA A 21 11.91 -14.06 -15.99
CA ALA A 21 12.49 -12.84 -15.47
C ALA A 21 13.91 -13.10 -14.94
N THR A 22 14.90 -12.43 -15.51
CA THR A 22 16.30 -12.49 -15.06
C THR A 22 16.49 -11.72 -13.74
N ASP A 23 17.61 -11.97 -13.06
CA ASP A 23 17.94 -11.27 -11.80
C ASP A 23 18.10 -9.77 -12.01
N GLU A 24 18.66 -9.35 -13.13
CA GLU A 24 18.83 -7.94 -13.50
C GLU A 24 17.47 -7.25 -13.64
N ARG A 25 16.55 -7.85 -14.41
CA ARG A 25 15.19 -7.31 -14.59
C ARG A 25 14.43 -7.26 -13.27
N ARG A 26 14.57 -8.29 -12.43
CA ARG A 26 13.95 -8.31 -11.10
C ARG A 26 14.53 -7.23 -10.19
N SER A 27 15.85 -7.06 -10.18
CA SER A 27 16.53 -6.03 -9.41
C SER A 27 16.13 -4.62 -9.87
N ALA A 28 16.05 -4.40 -11.20
CA ALA A 28 15.58 -3.13 -11.77
C ALA A 28 14.14 -2.81 -11.33
N LEU A 29 13.23 -3.78 -11.41
CA LEU A 29 11.85 -3.63 -10.95
C LEU A 29 11.80 -3.32 -9.45
N TYR A 30 12.55 -4.05 -8.63
CA TYR A 30 12.58 -3.84 -7.18
C TYR A 30 13.14 -2.46 -6.81
N GLY A 31 14.09 -1.95 -7.57
CA GLY A 31 14.60 -0.58 -7.39
C GLY A 31 13.54 0.50 -7.64
N LEU A 32 12.54 0.22 -8.49
CA LEU A 32 11.44 1.13 -8.78
C LEU A 32 10.30 1.08 -7.74
N ILE A 33 10.24 0.05 -6.88
CA ILE A 33 9.16 -0.11 -5.90
C ILE A 33 8.89 1.16 -5.08
N PRO A 34 9.88 1.81 -4.44
CA PRO A 34 9.59 3.01 -3.64
C PRO A 34 9.09 4.17 -4.51
N ALA A 35 9.53 4.23 -5.77
CA ALA A 35 9.10 5.26 -6.70
C ALA A 35 7.63 5.08 -7.09
N ILE A 36 7.24 3.89 -7.45
CA ILE A 36 5.86 3.55 -7.83
C ILE A 36 4.92 3.74 -6.63
N LEU A 37 5.28 3.18 -5.48
CA LEU A 37 4.49 3.32 -4.26
C LEU A 37 4.33 4.79 -3.84
N GLY A 38 5.39 5.60 -4.01
CA GLY A 38 5.35 7.02 -3.70
C GLY A 38 4.30 7.78 -4.48
N VAL A 39 4.11 7.49 -5.76
CA VAL A 39 3.05 8.08 -6.57
C VAL A 39 1.67 7.65 -6.06
N HIS A 40 1.49 6.35 -5.80
CA HIS A 40 0.21 5.81 -5.33
C HIS A 40 -0.21 6.35 -3.96
N VAL A 41 0.75 6.71 -3.11
CA VAL A 41 0.49 7.28 -1.78
C VAL A 41 0.33 8.80 -1.85
N ALA A 42 1.16 9.48 -2.64
CA ALA A 42 1.17 10.94 -2.70
C ALA A 42 -0.10 11.50 -3.35
N VAL A 43 -0.62 10.86 -4.39
CA VAL A 43 -1.81 11.37 -5.11
C VAL A 43 -3.04 11.48 -4.18
N PRO A 44 -3.45 10.44 -3.44
CA PRO A 44 -4.58 10.57 -2.50
C PRO A 44 -4.32 11.55 -1.37
N LEU A 45 -3.09 11.59 -0.83
CA LEU A 45 -2.72 12.57 0.18
C LEU A 45 -2.84 14.01 -0.34
N LEU A 46 -2.41 14.24 -1.58
CA LEU A 46 -2.50 15.56 -2.23
C LEU A 46 -3.97 15.96 -2.41
N VAL A 47 -4.79 15.08 -2.98
CA VAL A 47 -6.21 15.34 -3.22
C VAL A 47 -6.94 15.60 -1.90
N GLY A 48 -6.76 14.72 -0.90
CA GLY A 48 -7.36 14.89 0.42
C GLY A 48 -6.90 16.18 1.10
N GLY A 49 -5.60 16.51 1.05
CA GLY A 49 -5.06 17.74 1.63
C GLY A 49 -5.68 19.00 1.03
N VAL A 50 -5.83 19.05 -0.29
CA VAL A 50 -6.47 20.18 -0.99
C VAL A 50 -7.96 20.28 -0.65
N GLN A 51 -8.63 19.15 -0.42
CA GLN A 51 -10.04 19.09 -0.05
C GLN A 51 -10.29 19.26 1.45
N GLY A 52 -9.25 19.42 2.28
CA GLY A 52 -9.37 19.50 3.73
C GLY A 52 -9.81 18.20 4.40
N GLN A 53 -9.46 17.07 3.78
CA GLN A 53 -9.77 15.72 4.25
C GLN A 53 -8.51 15.05 4.81
N LEU A 54 -8.57 14.53 6.03
CA LEU A 54 -7.44 13.87 6.66
C LEU A 54 -7.42 12.38 6.31
N PHE A 55 -6.55 11.98 5.39
CA PHE A 55 -6.32 10.60 4.91
C PHE A 55 -7.50 9.93 4.17
N SER A 56 -8.73 10.26 4.53
CA SER A 56 -9.95 9.65 3.97
C SER A 56 -10.99 10.72 3.70
N PRO A 57 -11.83 10.55 2.65
CA PRO A 57 -12.96 11.44 2.40
C PRO A 57 -13.93 11.55 3.58
N ASN A 58 -14.00 10.53 4.42
CA ASN A 58 -14.87 10.50 5.59
C ASN A 58 -14.35 11.38 6.74
N ASN A 59 -13.08 11.77 6.73
CA ASN A 59 -12.42 12.54 7.78
C ASN A 59 -12.34 14.02 7.39
N GLN A 60 -13.50 14.66 7.21
CA GLN A 60 -13.55 16.07 6.85
C GLN A 60 -13.14 16.96 8.02
N LEU A 61 -12.13 17.79 7.81
CA LEU A 61 -11.67 18.80 8.76
C LEU A 61 -12.50 20.08 8.66
N SER A 62 -12.55 20.84 9.74
CA SER A 62 -13.30 22.11 9.79
C SER A 62 -12.44 23.25 10.36
N GLY A 63 -12.87 24.49 10.10
CA GLY A 63 -12.23 25.68 10.62
C GLY A 63 -10.75 25.79 10.22
N ILE A 64 -9.91 26.25 11.16
CA ILE A 64 -8.48 26.46 10.91
C ILE A 64 -7.73 25.16 10.59
N TRP A 65 -8.20 24.03 11.13
CA TRP A 65 -7.55 22.74 10.93
C TRP A 65 -7.64 22.26 9.49
N MET A 66 -8.72 22.60 8.77
CA MET A 66 -8.86 22.29 7.34
C MET A 66 -7.69 22.88 6.54
N TYR A 67 -7.33 24.12 6.81
CA TYR A 67 -6.22 24.80 6.11
C TYR A 67 -4.86 24.33 6.62
N ALA A 68 -4.66 24.29 7.94
CA ALA A 68 -3.36 23.97 8.53
C ALA A 68 -2.92 22.54 8.22
N LEU A 69 -3.79 21.56 8.47
CA LEU A 69 -3.46 20.16 8.22
C LEU A 69 -3.60 19.78 6.74
N GLY A 70 -4.53 20.41 6.01
CA GLY A 70 -4.60 20.26 4.56
C GLY A 70 -3.32 20.70 3.87
N LEU A 71 -2.75 21.85 4.27
CA LEU A 71 -1.46 22.33 3.77
C LEU A 71 -0.31 21.39 4.19
N ALA A 72 -0.29 20.95 5.44
CA ALA A 72 0.72 20.01 5.93
C ALA A 72 0.67 18.68 5.15
N GLN A 73 -0.52 18.10 4.97
CA GLN A 73 -0.72 16.86 4.20
C GLN A 73 -0.30 17.04 2.74
N THR A 74 -0.64 18.17 2.12
CA THR A 74 -0.22 18.53 0.76
C THR A 74 1.30 18.63 0.65
N GLY A 75 1.96 19.28 1.60
CA GLY A 75 3.42 19.38 1.66
C GLY A 75 4.09 18.01 1.80
N ILE A 76 3.57 17.15 2.68
CA ILE A 76 4.03 15.76 2.83
C ILE A 76 3.84 14.97 1.53
N ALA A 77 2.68 15.12 0.89
CA ALA A 77 2.38 14.47 -0.39
C ALA A 77 3.39 14.86 -1.48
N LEU A 78 3.66 16.15 -1.66
CA LEU A 78 4.64 16.64 -2.63
C LEU A 78 6.07 16.18 -2.31
N ALA A 79 6.44 16.17 -1.03
CA ALA A 79 7.75 15.68 -0.59
C ALA A 79 7.93 14.19 -0.93
N ILE A 80 6.91 13.35 -0.68
CA ILE A 80 6.93 11.92 -1.05
C ILE A 80 6.88 11.75 -2.57
N PHE A 81 6.10 12.56 -3.28
CA PHE A 81 5.97 12.47 -4.74
C PHE A 81 7.30 12.68 -5.45
N TYR A 82 8.01 13.73 -5.11
CA TYR A 82 9.30 14.07 -5.71
C TYR A 82 10.50 13.37 -5.04
N GLY A 83 10.30 12.75 -3.88
CA GLY A 83 11.38 12.16 -3.11
C GLY A 83 12.32 13.25 -2.54
N ALA A 84 11.76 14.35 -2.06
CA ALA A 84 12.47 15.43 -1.43
C ALA A 84 12.24 15.39 0.09
N LEU A 85 13.33 15.33 0.88
CA LEU A 85 13.28 15.18 2.34
C LEU A 85 12.39 14.01 2.77
N THR A 86 12.44 12.91 2.04
CA THR A 86 11.52 11.76 2.18
C THR A 86 11.42 11.26 3.60
N ARG A 87 12.53 11.13 4.31
CA ARG A 87 12.53 10.66 5.71
C ARG A 87 11.88 11.65 6.67
N VAL A 88 12.07 12.95 6.44
CA VAL A 88 11.41 14.01 7.23
C VAL A 88 9.91 13.99 6.97
N ALA A 89 9.50 13.93 5.70
CA ALA A 89 8.10 13.81 5.30
C ALA A 89 7.45 12.54 5.87
N SER A 90 8.19 11.44 5.96
CA SER A 90 7.72 10.19 6.57
C SER A 90 7.44 10.35 8.07
N VAL A 91 8.34 11.01 8.80
CA VAL A 91 8.10 11.31 10.22
C VAL A 91 6.91 12.25 10.37
N ALA A 92 6.84 13.30 9.54
CA ALA A 92 5.71 14.24 9.54
C ALA A 92 4.38 13.54 9.25
N LEU A 93 4.36 12.56 8.33
CA LEU A 93 3.17 11.72 8.04
C LEU A 93 2.73 10.93 9.28
N GLY A 94 3.67 10.30 9.98
CA GLY A 94 3.39 9.59 11.23
C GLY A 94 2.88 10.51 12.33
N VAL A 95 3.48 11.69 12.50
CA VAL A 95 3.03 12.72 13.46
C VAL A 95 1.63 13.22 13.10
N LEU A 96 1.37 13.48 11.82
CA LEU A 96 0.06 13.90 11.33
C LEU A 96 -1.01 12.85 11.63
N TRP A 97 -0.67 11.55 11.46
CA TRP A 97 -1.57 10.45 11.77
C TRP A 97 -1.90 10.41 13.28
N VAL A 98 -0.88 10.51 14.15
CA VAL A 98 -1.09 10.54 15.61
C VAL A 98 -1.92 11.77 16.03
N PHE A 99 -1.64 12.93 15.43
CA PHE A 99 -2.40 14.14 15.68
C PHE A 99 -3.86 14.02 15.24
N GLY A 100 -4.10 13.30 14.16
CA GLY A 100 -5.46 12.99 13.66
C GLY A 100 -6.34 12.32 14.70
N ILE A 101 -5.78 11.49 15.62
CA ILE A 101 -6.55 10.84 16.69
C ILE A 101 -7.28 11.87 17.57
N PHE A 102 -6.66 13.02 17.83
CA PHE A 102 -7.25 14.07 18.67
C PHE A 102 -8.32 14.89 17.93
N LEU A 103 -8.36 14.87 16.61
CA LEU A 103 -9.29 15.66 15.81
C LEU A 103 -10.49 14.88 15.28
N VAL A 104 -10.25 13.67 14.78
CA VAL A 104 -11.28 12.84 14.15
C VAL A 104 -11.57 11.56 14.95
N GLY A 105 -10.78 11.26 15.96
CA GLY A 105 -10.94 10.08 16.81
C GLY A 105 -10.02 8.91 16.45
N LEU A 106 -9.96 7.94 17.35
CA LEU A 106 -9.08 6.78 17.21
C LEU A 106 -9.56 5.82 16.11
N GLU A 107 -10.87 5.55 16.03
CA GLU A 107 -11.45 4.60 15.08
C GLU A 107 -11.16 4.99 13.61
N PRO A 108 -11.47 6.20 13.11
CA PRO A 108 -11.14 6.61 11.75
C PRO A 108 -9.62 6.62 11.46
N MET A 109 -8.80 6.85 12.50
CA MET A 109 -7.36 6.78 12.34
C MET A 109 -6.85 5.34 12.23
N LEU A 110 -7.44 4.40 12.96
CA LEU A 110 -7.11 2.97 12.83
C LEU A 110 -7.52 2.42 11.45
N ASP A 111 -8.64 2.84 10.89
CA ASP A 111 -9.04 2.52 9.52
C ASP A 111 -8.00 3.02 8.50
N SER A 112 -7.36 4.14 8.82
CA SER A 112 -6.27 4.74 8.05
C SER A 112 -4.87 4.27 8.48
N ALA A 113 -4.72 3.14 9.19
CA ALA A 113 -3.44 2.63 9.70
C ALA A 113 -2.41 2.35 8.59
N MET A 114 -2.86 2.14 7.35
CA MET A 114 -1.95 1.98 6.20
C MET A 114 -1.00 3.17 6.03
N TYR A 115 -1.39 4.40 6.41
CA TYR A 115 -0.52 5.57 6.31
C TYR A 115 0.63 5.54 7.31
N LEU A 116 0.48 4.88 8.48
CA LEU A 116 1.61 4.56 9.36
C LEU A 116 2.56 3.56 8.70
N GLY A 117 2.01 2.57 7.98
CA GLY A 117 2.79 1.64 7.18
C GLY A 117 3.61 2.36 6.11
N PHE A 118 3.01 3.32 5.41
CA PHE A 118 3.73 4.15 4.42
C PHE A 118 4.77 5.06 5.07
N ALA A 119 4.44 5.70 6.18
CA ALA A 119 5.40 6.49 6.95
C ALA A 119 6.63 5.65 7.33
N ALA A 120 6.42 4.46 7.89
CA ALA A 120 7.50 3.54 8.22
C ALA A 120 8.25 3.05 6.96
N PHE A 121 7.55 2.70 5.88
CA PHE A 121 8.17 2.25 4.63
C PHE A 121 9.13 3.31 4.07
N PHE A 122 8.65 4.55 3.87
CA PHE A 122 9.48 5.62 3.30
C PHE A 122 10.60 6.08 4.25
N PHE A 123 10.39 6.00 5.55
CA PHE A 123 11.47 6.24 6.53
C PHE A 123 12.58 5.20 6.42
N LEU A 124 12.22 3.92 6.19
CA LEU A 124 13.14 2.78 6.18
C LEU A 124 13.80 2.55 4.81
N ALA A 125 13.10 2.80 3.71
CA ALA A 125 13.56 2.55 2.35
C ALA A 125 13.92 3.84 1.58
N GLY A 126 13.44 5.00 2.03
CA GLY A 126 13.50 6.24 1.23
C GLY A 126 12.57 6.17 0.02
N ARG A 127 12.80 7.07 -0.94
CA ARG A 127 12.06 7.14 -2.21
C ARG A 127 12.71 6.31 -3.31
N GLY A 128 13.87 5.71 -3.03
CA GLY A 128 14.63 4.90 -3.97
C GLY A 128 15.49 5.72 -4.93
N PRO A 129 15.99 5.08 -6.01
CA PRO A 129 16.98 5.68 -6.91
C PRO A 129 16.49 6.94 -7.62
N ILE A 130 15.19 7.04 -7.88
CA ILE A 130 14.56 8.18 -8.54
C ILE A 130 14.01 9.12 -7.45
N SER A 131 14.89 9.91 -6.85
CA SER A 131 14.52 10.88 -5.80
C SER A 131 15.41 12.12 -5.84
N ILE A 132 14.87 13.25 -5.43
CA ILE A 132 15.62 14.48 -5.25
C ILE A 132 16.65 14.33 -4.11
N ASP A 133 16.31 13.58 -3.05
CA ASP A 133 17.21 13.32 -1.92
C ASP A 133 18.53 12.70 -2.38
N ARG A 134 18.45 11.72 -3.29
CA ARG A 134 19.65 11.05 -3.81
C ARG A 134 20.54 12.00 -4.61
N LEU A 135 19.93 12.94 -5.32
CA LEU A 135 20.65 13.88 -6.17
C LEU A 135 21.30 15.01 -5.35
N ILE A 136 20.56 15.55 -4.36
CA ILE A 136 20.95 16.78 -3.66
C ILE A 136 21.48 16.51 -2.26
N VAL A 137 20.91 15.51 -1.53
CA VAL A 137 21.25 15.24 -0.13
C VAL A 137 21.45 13.74 0.12
N PRO A 138 22.46 13.08 -0.53
CA PRO A 138 22.71 11.64 -0.37
C PRO A 138 22.82 11.14 1.09
N PRO A 139 23.31 11.95 2.08
CA PRO A 139 23.35 11.50 3.48
C PRO A 139 21.98 11.19 4.11
N LEU A 140 20.88 11.65 3.52
CA LEU A 140 19.52 11.32 3.98
C LEU A 140 19.06 9.93 3.54
N GLU A 141 19.78 9.25 2.65
CA GLU A 141 19.43 7.88 2.24
C GLU A 141 19.50 6.92 3.45
N PRO A 142 18.50 6.03 3.58
CA PRO A 142 18.47 5.07 4.68
C PRO A 142 19.61 4.04 4.54
N PRO A 143 20.23 3.61 5.65
CA PRO A 143 21.20 2.53 5.61
C PRO A 143 20.53 1.18 5.28
N ALA A 144 21.23 0.30 4.55
CA ALA A 144 20.70 -0.98 4.08
C ALA A 144 20.11 -1.88 5.19
N ARG A 145 20.60 -1.76 6.42
CA ARG A 145 20.06 -2.49 7.59
C ARG A 145 18.61 -2.15 7.89
N LEU A 146 18.20 -0.90 7.65
CA LEU A 146 16.82 -0.43 7.87
C LEU A 146 15.90 -0.87 6.73
N MET A 147 16.39 -0.84 5.50
CA MET A 147 15.62 -1.18 4.30
C MET A 147 14.98 -2.56 4.40
N LYS A 148 15.65 -3.53 5.06
CA LYS A 148 15.11 -4.89 5.27
C LYS A 148 13.77 -4.94 5.98
N LYS A 149 13.42 -3.91 6.76
CA LYS A 149 12.17 -3.82 7.52
C LYS A 149 11.06 -3.09 6.77
N ALA A 150 11.34 -2.50 5.62
CA ALA A 150 10.38 -1.65 4.91
C ALA A 150 9.15 -2.43 4.40
N ILE A 151 9.36 -3.59 3.75
CA ILE A 151 8.24 -4.42 3.26
C ILE A 151 7.40 -4.98 4.42
N PRO A 152 7.98 -5.52 5.51
CA PRO A 152 7.21 -5.88 6.71
C PRO A 152 6.38 -4.72 7.28
N ALA A 153 6.93 -3.51 7.34
CA ALA A 153 6.20 -2.33 7.82
C ALA A 153 5.02 -1.96 6.90
N LEU A 154 5.23 -2.02 5.58
CA LEU A 154 4.18 -1.81 4.58
C LEU A 154 3.03 -2.81 4.76
N ARG A 155 3.35 -4.09 4.92
CA ARG A 155 2.36 -5.14 5.17
C ARG A 155 1.61 -4.94 6.48
N ALA A 156 2.33 -4.55 7.53
CA ALA A 156 1.71 -4.29 8.83
C ALA A 156 0.69 -3.15 8.73
N GLY A 157 1.03 -2.05 8.09
CA GLY A 157 0.12 -0.92 7.91
C GLY A 157 -1.13 -1.29 7.13
N LEU A 158 -0.99 -1.90 5.95
CA LEU A 158 -2.15 -2.30 5.14
C LEU A 158 -2.99 -3.39 5.83
N GLY A 159 -2.33 -4.44 6.38
CA GLY A 159 -3.04 -5.52 7.04
C GLY A 159 -3.84 -5.05 8.24
N LEU A 160 -3.29 -4.16 9.07
CA LEU A 160 -4.00 -3.55 10.20
C LEU A 160 -5.17 -2.69 9.73
N SER A 161 -4.98 -1.84 8.70
CA SER A 161 -6.06 -1.01 8.15
C SER A 161 -7.24 -1.88 7.72
N LEU A 162 -7.01 -2.94 6.93
CA LEU A 162 -8.07 -3.85 6.48
C LEU A 162 -8.76 -4.57 7.65
N ILE A 163 -8.00 -4.99 8.67
CA ILE A 163 -8.57 -5.61 9.87
C ILE A 163 -9.52 -4.64 10.59
N PHE A 164 -9.08 -3.38 10.80
CA PHE A 164 -9.91 -2.39 11.47
C PHE A 164 -11.16 -2.06 10.65
N VAL A 165 -11.03 -1.78 9.36
CA VAL A 165 -12.16 -1.50 8.46
C VAL A 165 -13.18 -2.65 8.45
N ALA A 166 -12.74 -3.91 8.47
CA ALA A 166 -13.65 -5.05 8.58
C ALA A 166 -14.49 -5.01 9.87
N PHE A 167 -13.88 -4.57 10.99
CA PHE A 167 -14.59 -4.44 12.25
C PHE A 167 -15.49 -3.21 12.27
N THR A 168 -14.96 -2.03 11.98
CA THR A 168 -15.65 -0.74 12.15
C THR A 168 -16.82 -0.57 11.19
N GLU A 169 -16.64 -0.99 9.94
CA GLU A 169 -17.65 -0.79 8.89
C GLU A 169 -18.63 -1.97 8.73
N LYS A 170 -18.24 -3.20 9.14
CA LYS A 170 -19.04 -4.40 8.86
C LYS A 170 -19.50 -5.12 10.12
N PHE A 171 -18.57 -5.55 10.99
CA PHE A 171 -18.96 -6.34 12.16
C PHE A 171 -19.60 -5.51 13.27
N ALA A 172 -19.05 -4.34 13.56
CA ALA A 172 -19.56 -3.46 14.62
C ALA A 172 -20.69 -2.55 14.14
N ASN A 173 -20.85 -2.33 12.83
CA ASN A 173 -21.81 -1.37 12.29
C ASN A 173 -22.61 -1.92 11.10
N ILE A 174 -23.32 -3.04 11.35
CA ILE A 174 -24.21 -3.67 10.34
C ILE A 174 -25.23 -2.67 9.76
N PRO A 175 -25.83 -1.74 10.55
CA PRO A 175 -26.76 -0.75 9.99
C PRO A 175 -26.13 0.14 8.93
N LEU A 176 -24.88 0.62 9.14
CA LEU A 176 -24.15 1.42 8.16
C LEU A 176 -23.93 0.65 6.86
N ALA A 177 -23.45 -0.58 6.96
CA ALA A 177 -23.22 -1.44 5.81
C ALA A 177 -24.52 -1.80 5.08
N SER A 178 -25.64 -1.96 5.80
CA SER A 178 -26.96 -2.23 5.22
C SER A 178 -27.52 -1.03 4.48
N ASP A 179 -27.37 0.17 5.03
CA ASP A 179 -27.74 1.43 4.35
C ASP A 179 -26.92 1.61 3.06
N PHE A 180 -25.63 1.29 3.11
CA PHE A 180 -24.76 1.29 1.95
C PHE A 180 -25.23 0.30 0.86
N LEU A 181 -25.54 -0.95 1.22
CA LEU A 181 -26.11 -1.94 0.27
C LEU A 181 -27.48 -1.54 -0.26
N GLY A 182 -28.26 -0.78 0.49
CA GLY A 182 -29.52 -0.21 0.04
C GLY A 182 -29.35 0.82 -1.08
N ARG A 183 -28.26 1.59 -1.04
CA ARG A 183 -27.92 2.56 -2.09
C ARG A 183 -27.19 1.91 -3.27
N TYR A 184 -26.36 0.92 -3.01
CA TYR A 184 -25.51 0.26 -3.99
C TYR A 184 -25.72 -1.25 -3.92
N PRO A 185 -26.45 -1.86 -4.87
CA PRO A 185 -26.81 -3.28 -4.83
C PRO A 185 -25.63 -4.19 -5.16
N LEU A 186 -24.66 -4.26 -4.24
CA LEU A 186 -23.45 -5.07 -4.36
C LEU A 186 -23.66 -6.55 -4.01
N ASN A 187 -24.79 -6.92 -3.42
CA ASN A 187 -25.09 -8.31 -3.14
C ASN A 187 -25.43 -9.04 -4.44
N PHE A 188 -24.43 -9.61 -5.07
CA PHE A 188 -24.54 -10.35 -6.32
C PHE A 188 -24.95 -11.82 -6.14
N THR A 189 -25.07 -12.32 -4.90
CA THR A 189 -25.32 -13.74 -4.62
C THR A 189 -26.65 -14.26 -5.19
N PRO A 190 -27.74 -13.48 -5.25
CA PRO A 190 -28.96 -13.92 -5.93
C PRO A 190 -28.75 -14.20 -7.41
N ALA A 191 -27.92 -13.39 -8.09
CA ALA A 191 -27.61 -13.58 -9.51
C ALA A 191 -26.81 -14.87 -9.78
N LEU A 192 -26.10 -15.39 -8.76
CA LEU A 192 -25.38 -16.66 -8.82
C LEU A 192 -26.25 -17.87 -8.41
N GLY A 193 -27.54 -17.67 -8.16
CA GLY A 193 -28.44 -18.73 -7.69
C GLY A 193 -28.26 -19.13 -6.22
N MET A 194 -27.52 -18.32 -5.45
CA MET A 194 -27.28 -18.52 -4.00
C MET A 194 -27.83 -17.32 -3.22
N PRO A 195 -29.17 -17.16 -3.11
CA PRO A 195 -29.74 -15.97 -2.48
C PRO A 195 -29.33 -15.88 -1.02
N MET A 196 -28.61 -14.82 -0.69
CA MET A 196 -28.14 -14.50 0.64
C MET A 196 -28.79 -13.19 1.10
N SER A 197 -29.18 -13.09 2.37
CA SER A 197 -29.64 -11.81 2.90
C SER A 197 -28.50 -10.76 2.87
N ASN A 198 -28.84 -9.49 2.81
CA ASN A 198 -27.83 -8.42 2.84
C ASN A 198 -26.98 -8.48 4.12
N GLU A 199 -27.58 -8.78 5.26
CA GLU A 199 -26.87 -8.94 6.53
C GLU A 199 -25.84 -10.08 6.46
N THR A 200 -26.23 -11.26 5.98
CA THR A 200 -25.31 -12.40 5.79
C THR A 200 -24.20 -12.05 4.81
N PHE A 201 -24.54 -11.36 3.71
CA PHE A 201 -23.55 -10.90 2.74
C PHE A 201 -22.53 -9.95 3.35
N ILE A 202 -22.96 -8.98 4.19
CA ILE A 202 -22.08 -8.05 4.90
C ILE A 202 -21.11 -8.80 5.82
N LEU A 203 -21.61 -9.75 6.61
CA LEU A 203 -20.78 -10.56 7.50
C LEU A 203 -19.76 -11.40 6.73
N CYS A 204 -20.16 -12.00 5.59
CA CYS A 204 -19.24 -12.71 4.73
C CYS A 204 -18.18 -11.80 4.12
N ALA A 205 -18.56 -10.62 3.63
CA ALA A 205 -17.64 -9.63 3.09
C ALA A 205 -16.64 -9.17 4.15
N GLY A 206 -17.11 -8.87 5.37
CA GLY A 206 -16.25 -8.53 6.51
C GLY A 206 -15.29 -9.67 6.89
N ALA A 207 -15.74 -10.92 6.86
CA ALA A 207 -14.89 -12.08 7.12
C ALA A 207 -13.79 -12.25 6.06
N VAL A 208 -14.10 -12.05 4.78
CA VAL A 208 -13.11 -12.07 3.69
C VAL A 208 -12.09 -10.96 3.88
N GLU A 209 -12.53 -9.74 4.18
CA GLU A 209 -11.64 -8.60 4.40
C GLU A 209 -10.73 -8.79 5.60
N LEU A 210 -11.27 -9.29 6.73
CA LEU A 210 -10.50 -9.66 7.92
C LEU A 210 -9.42 -10.70 7.59
N LEU A 211 -9.79 -11.77 6.87
CA LEU A 211 -8.84 -12.81 6.48
C LEU A 211 -7.75 -12.27 5.56
N VAL A 212 -8.11 -11.46 4.58
CA VAL A 212 -7.16 -10.78 3.69
C VAL A 212 -6.19 -9.93 4.50
N GLY A 213 -6.70 -9.09 5.41
CA GLY A 213 -5.91 -8.25 6.30
C GLY A 213 -4.93 -9.06 7.16
N LEU A 214 -5.40 -10.13 7.79
CA LEU A 214 -4.57 -11.03 8.60
C LEU A 214 -3.47 -11.72 7.79
N TRP A 215 -3.77 -12.17 6.59
CA TRP A 215 -2.77 -12.87 5.76
C TRP A 215 -1.74 -11.92 5.18
N ILE A 216 -2.14 -10.70 4.81
CA ILE A 216 -1.21 -9.64 4.42
C ILE A 216 -0.29 -9.29 5.60
N LEU A 217 -0.86 -9.09 6.80
CA LEU A 217 -0.09 -8.80 8.03
C LEU A 217 0.94 -9.89 8.31
N LEU A 218 0.53 -11.16 8.25
CA LEU A 218 1.40 -12.30 8.50
C LEU A 218 2.36 -12.61 7.33
N GLY A 219 2.08 -12.07 6.13
CA GLY A 219 2.86 -12.33 4.91
C GLY A 219 2.76 -13.76 4.43
N ILE A 220 1.58 -14.38 4.56
CA ILE A 220 1.29 -15.75 4.15
C ILE A 220 0.63 -15.72 2.78
N PHE A 221 1.12 -16.50 1.82
CA PHE A 221 0.59 -16.59 0.46
C PHE A 221 0.31 -15.21 -0.17
N PRO A 222 1.28 -14.30 -0.22
CA PRO A 222 1.03 -12.89 -0.60
C PRO A 222 0.39 -12.76 -1.99
N ARG A 223 0.81 -13.56 -2.97
CA ARG A 223 0.28 -13.48 -4.34
C ARG A 223 -1.17 -13.95 -4.42
N GLU A 224 -1.47 -15.07 -3.76
CA GLU A 224 -2.81 -15.64 -3.71
C GLU A 224 -3.80 -14.68 -3.06
N ILE A 225 -3.40 -14.09 -1.94
CA ILE A 225 -4.24 -13.13 -1.21
C ILE A 225 -4.50 -11.87 -2.02
N ILE A 226 -3.50 -11.38 -2.75
CA ILE A 226 -3.67 -10.22 -3.61
C ILE A 226 -4.70 -10.51 -4.71
N LEU A 227 -4.63 -11.69 -5.34
CA LEU A 227 -5.60 -12.06 -6.36
C LEU A 227 -7.02 -12.17 -5.79
N ILE A 228 -7.16 -12.69 -4.57
CA ILE A 228 -8.46 -12.75 -3.88
C ILE A 228 -8.96 -11.35 -3.54
N ALA A 229 -8.11 -10.48 -2.97
CA ALA A 229 -8.45 -9.12 -2.60
C ALA A 229 -8.79 -8.23 -3.82
N TRP A 230 -8.18 -8.51 -4.95
CA TRP A 230 -8.36 -7.74 -6.17
C TRP A 230 -9.79 -7.80 -6.71
N ILE A 231 -10.48 -8.94 -6.51
CA ILE A 231 -11.85 -9.11 -6.98
C ILE A 231 -12.81 -8.09 -6.34
N PRO A 232 -12.98 -8.05 -5.01
CA PRO A 232 -13.90 -7.09 -4.39
C PRO A 232 -13.47 -5.64 -4.60
N ILE A 233 -12.17 -5.32 -4.56
CA ILE A 233 -11.67 -3.96 -4.76
C ILE A 233 -11.99 -3.45 -6.17
N ASN A 234 -11.85 -4.28 -7.21
CA ASN A 234 -12.21 -3.88 -8.56
C ASN A 234 -13.73 -3.87 -8.78
N LEU A 235 -14.48 -4.73 -8.11
CA LEU A 235 -15.94 -4.72 -8.19
C LEU A 235 -16.51 -3.38 -7.70
N THR A 236 -15.98 -2.83 -6.63
CA THR A 236 -16.39 -1.51 -6.12
C THR A 236 -16.12 -0.39 -7.12
N LEU A 237 -15.02 -0.43 -7.87
CA LEU A 237 -14.71 0.58 -8.88
C LEU A 237 -15.73 0.63 -10.03
N THR A 238 -16.40 -0.49 -10.33
CA THR A 238 -17.43 -0.49 -11.39
C THR A 238 -18.70 0.27 -10.99
N ILE A 239 -18.87 0.53 -9.70
CA ILE A 239 -20.05 1.15 -9.11
C ILE A 239 -19.76 2.57 -8.63
N PHE A 240 -18.57 2.77 -8.07
CA PHE A 240 -18.10 4.06 -7.59
C PHE A 240 -17.34 4.81 -8.68
N ASN A 241 -17.41 6.12 -8.58
CA ASN A 241 -16.78 6.99 -9.54
C ASN A 241 -15.27 7.20 -9.25
N TRP A 242 -14.71 8.16 -9.95
CA TRP A 242 -13.31 8.57 -9.88
C TRP A 242 -12.75 8.82 -8.47
N THR A 243 -13.56 9.32 -7.53
CA THR A 243 -13.13 9.61 -6.16
C THR A 243 -12.72 8.34 -5.43
N GLU A 244 -13.44 7.25 -5.65
CA GLU A 244 -13.14 5.95 -5.07
C GLU A 244 -11.83 5.36 -5.61
N LEU A 245 -11.59 5.51 -6.92
CA LEU A 245 -10.33 5.09 -7.52
C LEU A 245 -9.13 5.79 -6.84
N ILE A 246 -9.22 7.10 -6.60
CA ILE A 246 -8.17 7.85 -5.92
C ILE A 246 -7.96 7.31 -4.50
N GLY A 247 -9.04 7.08 -3.75
CA GLY A 247 -8.98 6.52 -2.40
C GLY A 247 -8.32 5.15 -2.34
N HIS A 248 -8.50 4.32 -3.37
CA HIS A 248 -7.91 2.97 -3.45
C HIS A 248 -6.46 2.93 -3.99
N LEU A 249 -5.92 4.03 -4.56
CA LEU A 249 -4.56 4.04 -5.09
C LEU A 249 -3.49 3.52 -4.11
N PRO A 250 -3.48 3.89 -2.81
CA PRO A 250 -2.50 3.38 -1.87
C PRO A 250 -2.58 1.86 -1.68
N ILE A 251 -3.79 1.32 -1.69
CA ILE A 251 -4.05 -0.13 -1.60
C ILE A 251 -3.50 -0.80 -2.88
N TYR A 252 -3.86 -0.30 -4.06
CA TYR A 252 -3.34 -0.83 -5.34
C TYR A 252 -1.82 -0.79 -5.41
N GLY A 253 -1.20 0.32 -5.00
CA GLY A 253 0.26 0.43 -4.95
C GLY A 253 0.89 -0.61 -4.03
N THR A 254 0.31 -0.84 -2.85
CA THR A 254 0.79 -1.85 -1.91
C THR A 254 0.60 -3.26 -2.44
N LEU A 255 -0.57 -3.57 -3.00
CA LEU A 255 -0.85 -4.88 -3.59
C LEU A 255 0.09 -5.18 -4.77
N ALA A 256 0.36 -4.18 -5.63
CA ALA A 256 1.31 -4.33 -6.73
C ALA A 256 2.72 -4.64 -6.24
N VAL A 257 3.18 -3.95 -5.19
CA VAL A 257 4.48 -4.24 -4.54
C VAL A 257 4.53 -5.67 -4.02
N LEU A 258 3.50 -6.08 -3.28
CA LEU A 258 3.45 -7.41 -2.66
C LEU A 258 3.26 -8.53 -3.70
N LEU A 259 2.65 -8.25 -4.85
CA LEU A 259 2.47 -9.21 -5.93
C LEU A 259 3.81 -9.62 -6.55
N VAL A 260 4.70 -8.67 -6.76
CA VAL A 260 6.03 -8.92 -7.34
C VAL A 260 7.06 -9.31 -6.29
N TRP A 261 6.82 -8.94 -5.03
CA TRP A 261 7.68 -9.29 -3.92
C TRP A 261 7.53 -10.76 -3.55
N SER A 262 8.66 -11.41 -3.24
CA SER A 262 8.66 -12.72 -2.60
C SER A 262 9.49 -12.65 -1.31
N PRO A 263 9.09 -13.33 -0.24
CA PRO A 263 9.81 -13.32 1.04
C PRO A 263 11.14 -14.10 0.99
N GLU A 264 11.53 -14.63 -0.15
CA GLU A 264 12.77 -15.38 -0.33
C GLU A 264 14.00 -14.48 -0.16
N ARG A 265 15.08 -15.06 0.37
CA ARG A 265 16.33 -14.33 0.64
C ARG A 265 16.93 -13.69 -0.61
N GLU A 266 16.80 -14.36 -1.74
CA GLU A 266 17.30 -13.86 -3.03
C GLU A 266 16.61 -12.55 -3.43
N ASN A 267 15.31 -12.45 -3.25
CA ASN A 267 14.58 -11.23 -3.55
C ASN A 267 14.99 -10.04 -2.67
N LEU A 268 15.36 -10.30 -1.42
CA LEU A 268 15.86 -9.24 -0.55
C LEU A 268 17.21 -8.71 -1.06
N VAL A 269 18.11 -9.59 -1.51
CA VAL A 269 19.40 -9.19 -2.07
C VAL A 269 19.19 -8.37 -3.34
N LEU A 270 18.36 -8.85 -4.27
CA LEU A 270 18.04 -8.15 -5.51
C LEU A 270 17.39 -6.79 -5.27
N TRP A 271 16.48 -6.72 -4.29
CA TRP A 271 15.84 -5.46 -3.92
C TRP A 271 16.85 -4.43 -3.40
N LEU A 272 17.73 -4.86 -2.47
CA LEU A 272 18.78 -3.98 -1.94
C LEU A 272 19.76 -3.54 -3.03
N LYS A 273 20.04 -4.40 -4.01
CA LYS A 273 20.84 -4.04 -5.18
C LYS A 273 20.13 -2.98 -6.01
N GLY A 274 18.87 -3.22 -6.38
CA GLY A 274 18.07 -2.27 -7.17
C GLY A 274 17.89 -0.90 -6.48
N LEU A 275 17.73 -0.87 -5.14
CA LEU A 275 17.64 0.38 -4.39
C LEU A 275 18.95 1.19 -4.38
N ARG A 276 20.10 0.51 -4.41
CA ARG A 276 21.41 1.16 -4.34
C ARG A 276 21.91 1.61 -5.70
N GLU A 277 21.87 0.71 -6.69
CA GLU A 277 22.45 0.94 -8.00
C GLU A 277 21.49 1.69 -8.93
N GLY A 278 20.20 1.44 -8.76
CA GLY A 278 19.15 1.94 -9.63
C GLY A 278 18.90 1.04 -10.84
N PRO A 279 17.70 1.11 -11.42
CA PRO A 279 17.30 0.22 -12.50
C PRO A 279 18.13 0.40 -13.78
N LEU A 280 18.45 1.63 -14.14
CA LEU A 280 19.19 1.92 -15.39
C LEU A 280 20.67 1.53 -15.29
N ALA A 281 21.32 1.75 -14.14
CA ALA A 281 22.72 1.39 -13.94
C ALA A 281 22.94 -0.13 -14.01
N ILE A 282 21.93 -0.93 -13.64
CA ILE A 282 22.01 -2.38 -13.71
C ILE A 282 21.93 -2.87 -15.15
N GLU A 283 21.13 -2.24 -15.99
CA GLU A 283 21.02 -2.60 -17.41
C GLU A 283 22.30 -2.24 -18.18
N GLU A 284 22.92 -1.09 -17.92
CA GLU A 284 24.19 -0.69 -18.54
C GLU A 284 25.34 -1.67 -18.25
N GLN A 285 25.44 -2.18 -17.01
CA GLN A 285 26.48 -3.16 -16.65
C GLN A 285 26.36 -4.50 -17.37
N ASN A 286 25.18 -4.85 -17.83
CA ASN A 286 24.89 -6.12 -18.50
C ASN A 286 24.68 -5.98 -20.02
N SER A 287 24.86 -4.80 -20.59
CA SER A 287 24.90 -4.61 -22.03
C SER A 287 26.19 -5.25 -22.57
N PRO A 288 26.13 -6.08 -23.61
CA PRO A 288 27.34 -6.61 -24.24
C PRO A 288 28.18 -5.42 -24.72
N GLU A 289 29.49 -5.46 -24.41
CA GLU A 289 30.44 -4.50 -24.99
C GLU A 289 30.22 -4.43 -26.51
N PRO A 290 30.12 -3.23 -27.07
CA PRO A 290 30.03 -3.12 -28.54
C PRO A 290 31.26 -3.77 -29.10
N ASP A 291 31.08 -4.81 -29.95
CA ASP A 291 32.14 -5.46 -30.69
C ASP A 291 32.98 -4.37 -31.37
N GLU A 292 34.16 -4.12 -30.88
CA GLU A 292 35.16 -3.29 -31.54
C GLU A 292 35.50 -3.97 -32.88
N LYS A 293 34.92 -3.41 -33.92
CA LYS A 293 35.26 -3.76 -35.30
C LYS A 293 36.42 -2.93 -35.81
#